data_701706df6d4324e994b6ad2258e1e9fa
#
_entry.id   701706df6d4324e994b6ad2258e1e9fa
#
_cell.length_a   1.000
_cell.length_b   1.000
_cell.length_c   1.000
_cell.angle_alpha   90.00
_cell.angle_beta   90.00
_cell.angle_gamma   90.00
#
_symmetry.space_group_name_H-M   'P 1'
#
loop_
_entity.id
_entity.type
_entity.pdbx_description
1 polymer ?
#
loop_
_entity_poly.entity_id
_entity_poly.type
_entity_poly.pdbx_seq_one_letter_code
_entity_poly.pdbx_strand_id
1 'polypeptide(L)'
;MITKVILDFETSGLNPYHDDIIEIAMKVMDSDKQFTTLIKPKSNECISDEITSLTGITNEMLGKKGQFWGEAYQSMNEWLHSVRGDNDKIVIISHNGESFDFIFLRRILNDLNKILGCQNIFPIHKIIFIDTLLLAKRLLPRRYSYKQFSLCKFFNINTEGCHRAMNDVIALEKLYFNLENKLDNELDKRRKVSQNPEMVFDYIKLK
;
A
#
# COMPACT_ATOMS: atom_id res chain seq x y z
N MET A 1 -14.76 -10.30 -10.61
CA MET A 1 -13.40 -9.73 -10.82
C MET A 1 -12.79 -9.49 -9.45
N ILE A 2 -11.48 -9.72 -9.24
CA ILE A 2 -10.83 -9.46 -7.94
C ILE A 2 -10.47 -7.98 -7.86
N THR A 3 -10.84 -7.32 -6.75
CA THR A 3 -10.52 -5.90 -6.54
C THR A 3 -9.02 -5.75 -6.23
N LYS A 4 -8.34 -4.86 -6.94
CA LYS A 4 -6.96 -4.45 -6.71
C LYS A 4 -6.96 -3.13 -5.96
N VAL A 5 -6.22 -3.05 -4.86
CA VAL A 5 -6.10 -1.87 -4.01
C VAL A 5 -4.63 -1.49 -3.89
N ILE A 6 -4.30 -0.27 -4.23
CA ILE A 6 -2.98 0.32 -4.02
C ILE A 6 -2.94 0.86 -2.58
N LEU A 7 -1.84 0.61 -1.88
CA LEU A 7 -1.64 0.99 -0.48
C LEU A 7 -0.30 1.68 -0.31
N ASP A 8 -0.29 2.73 0.51
CA ASP A 8 0.91 3.38 1.03
C ASP A 8 0.67 3.94 2.43
N PHE A 9 1.68 3.86 3.30
CA PHE A 9 1.66 4.40 4.65
C PHE A 9 2.77 5.43 4.84
N GLU A 10 2.42 6.58 5.45
CA GLU A 10 3.43 7.41 6.11
C GLU A 10 3.53 7.01 7.59
N THR A 11 4.74 7.00 8.12
CA THR A 11 5.04 6.48 9.44
C THR A 11 5.95 7.41 10.23
N SER A 12 5.97 7.26 11.56
CA SER A 12 6.87 8.02 12.46
C SER A 12 8.33 7.59 12.38
N GLY A 13 8.62 6.49 11.66
CA GLY A 13 9.97 5.94 11.48
C GLY A 13 9.96 4.72 10.58
N LEU A 14 11.11 4.06 10.44
CA LEU A 14 11.32 2.98 9.48
C LEU A 14 11.15 1.57 10.05
N ASN A 15 10.90 1.43 11.35
CA ASN A 15 10.77 0.14 12.00
C ASN A 15 9.29 -0.29 12.07
N PRO A 16 8.81 -1.21 11.19
CA PRO A 16 7.40 -1.56 11.13
C PRO A 16 6.90 -2.35 12.35
N TYR A 17 7.77 -2.68 13.30
CA TYR A 17 7.40 -3.35 14.56
C TYR A 17 7.22 -2.38 15.72
N HIS A 18 7.80 -1.19 15.65
CA HIS A 18 7.83 -0.21 16.75
C HIS A 18 7.22 1.14 16.38
N ASP A 19 7.48 1.60 15.15
CA ASP A 19 7.02 2.93 14.74
C ASP A 19 5.51 2.97 14.47
N ASP A 20 4.95 4.15 14.52
CA ASP A 20 3.52 4.40 14.36
C ASP A 20 3.18 4.81 12.92
N ILE A 21 1.97 4.46 12.48
CA ILE A 21 1.40 4.96 11.24
C ILE A 21 0.84 6.36 11.52
N ILE A 22 1.16 7.33 10.68
CA ILE A 22 0.70 8.72 10.76
C ILE A 22 -0.21 9.14 9.58
N GLU A 23 -0.17 8.42 8.46
CA GLU A 23 -1.12 8.56 7.36
C GLU A 23 -1.37 7.20 6.70
N ILE A 24 -2.61 6.93 6.34
CA ILE A 24 -3.02 5.81 5.50
C ILE A 24 -3.54 6.37 4.19
N ALA A 25 -3.11 5.84 3.06
CA ALA A 25 -3.72 6.07 1.78
C ALA A 25 -3.96 4.76 1.03
N MET A 26 -5.17 4.60 0.52
CA MET A 26 -5.58 3.44 -0.27
C MET A 26 -6.44 3.89 -1.44
N LYS A 27 -6.31 3.22 -2.59
CA LYS A 27 -7.11 3.48 -3.78
C LYS A 27 -7.43 2.18 -4.50
N VAL A 28 -8.68 2.00 -4.90
CA VAL A 28 -9.05 0.92 -5.82
C VAL A 28 -8.50 1.28 -7.20
N MET A 29 -7.75 0.36 -7.79
CA MET A 29 -7.17 0.53 -9.13
C MET A 29 -8.25 0.75 -10.17
N ASP A 30 -8.00 1.67 -11.11
CA ASP A 30 -8.94 2.06 -12.18
C ASP A 30 -10.31 2.56 -11.67
N SER A 31 -10.33 3.20 -10.50
CA SER A 31 -11.56 3.69 -9.84
C SER A 31 -11.28 4.98 -9.06
N ASP A 32 -12.33 5.76 -8.80
CA ASP A 32 -12.25 6.93 -7.92
C ASP A 32 -12.42 6.57 -6.43
N LYS A 33 -12.65 5.29 -6.11
CA LYS A 33 -12.77 4.85 -4.72
C LYS A 33 -11.43 4.91 -4.04
N GLN A 34 -11.32 5.79 -3.05
CA GLN A 34 -10.10 5.99 -2.27
C GLN A 34 -10.42 6.15 -0.78
N PHE A 35 -9.42 5.91 0.04
CA PHE A 35 -9.44 6.13 1.49
C PHE A 35 -8.14 6.82 1.89
N THR A 36 -8.24 7.89 2.64
CA THR A 36 -7.08 8.54 3.25
C THR A 36 -7.43 9.11 4.60
N THR A 37 -6.53 8.99 5.55
CA THR A 37 -6.67 9.57 6.88
C THR A 37 -5.33 9.83 7.54
N LEU A 38 -5.22 10.94 8.27
CA LEU A 38 -4.14 11.21 9.20
C LEU A 38 -4.45 10.54 10.53
N ILE A 39 -3.41 10.04 11.21
CA ILE A 39 -3.53 9.29 12.46
C ILE A 39 -2.61 9.90 13.51
N LYS A 40 -3.14 10.15 14.70
CA LYS A 40 -2.32 10.51 15.86
C LYS A 40 -1.43 9.33 16.24
N PRO A 41 -0.12 9.53 16.45
CA PRO A 41 0.77 8.46 16.89
C PRO A 41 0.19 7.73 18.11
N LYS A 42 0.26 6.41 18.10
CA LYS A 42 -0.24 5.56 19.18
C LYS A 42 0.56 5.75 20.46
N SER A 43 1.85 6.04 20.30
CA SER A 43 2.77 6.38 21.40
C SER A 43 2.45 7.72 22.05
N ASN A 44 1.64 8.59 21.43
CA ASN A 44 1.46 10.01 21.75
C ASN A 44 2.77 10.83 21.68
N GLU A 45 3.81 10.32 21.07
CA GLU A 45 5.06 11.05 20.85
C GLU A 45 4.95 11.97 19.63
N CYS A 46 5.70 13.06 19.66
CA CYS A 46 5.85 13.92 18.49
C CYS A 46 6.68 13.23 17.42
N ILE A 47 6.28 13.36 16.16
CA ILE A 47 7.13 12.95 15.03
C ILE A 47 8.32 13.89 14.92
N SER A 48 9.46 13.36 14.47
CA SER A 48 10.69 14.14 14.31
C SER A 48 10.61 15.16 13.17
N ASP A 49 11.50 16.15 13.22
CA ASP A 49 11.64 17.12 12.14
C ASP A 49 12.07 16.46 10.80
N GLU A 50 12.80 15.35 10.87
CA GLU A 50 13.18 14.57 9.71
C GLU A 50 11.95 13.96 9.03
N ILE A 51 11.05 13.33 9.79
CA ILE A 51 9.79 12.79 9.27
C ILE A 51 8.92 13.91 8.72
N THR A 52 8.81 15.02 9.44
CA THR A 52 8.07 16.21 8.96
C THR A 52 8.65 16.72 7.64
N SER A 53 9.96 16.81 7.51
CA SER A 53 10.63 17.27 6.29
C SER A 53 10.41 16.30 5.11
N LEU A 54 10.37 15.01 5.39
CA LEU A 54 10.16 13.96 4.39
C LEU A 54 8.71 13.91 3.88
N THR A 55 7.75 13.91 4.82
CA THR A 55 6.32 13.65 4.50
C THR A 55 5.48 14.92 4.35
N GLY A 56 5.98 16.06 4.85
CA GLY A 56 5.22 17.30 4.98
C GLY A 56 4.13 17.24 6.04
N ILE A 57 4.02 16.14 6.80
CA ILE A 57 3.08 16.00 7.91
C ILE A 57 3.71 16.64 9.15
N THR A 58 2.96 17.50 9.83
CA THR A 58 3.43 18.16 11.05
C THR A 58 2.70 17.67 12.27
N ASN A 59 3.32 17.81 13.45
CA ASN A 59 2.67 17.51 14.73
C ASN A 59 1.39 18.33 14.93
N GLU A 60 1.35 19.57 14.43
CA GLU A 60 0.14 20.39 14.43
C GLU A 60 -0.99 19.78 13.57
N MET A 61 -0.66 19.29 12.36
CA MET A 61 -1.63 18.62 11.51
C MET A 61 -2.18 17.36 12.17
N LEU A 62 -1.32 16.55 12.76
CA LEU A 62 -1.72 15.33 13.48
C LEU A 62 -2.61 15.69 14.68
N GLY A 63 -2.25 16.73 15.44
CA GLY A 63 -3.05 17.21 16.58
C GLY A 63 -4.45 17.69 16.19
N LYS A 64 -4.57 18.46 15.08
CA LYS A 64 -5.82 19.06 14.63
C LYS A 64 -6.70 18.14 13.78
N LYS A 65 -6.10 17.32 12.91
CA LYS A 65 -6.80 16.53 11.88
C LYS A 65 -6.62 15.03 12.02
N GLY A 66 -5.63 14.60 12.80
CA GLY A 66 -5.37 13.17 13.00
C GLY A 66 -6.49 12.52 13.82
N GLN A 67 -6.97 11.40 13.32
CA GLN A 67 -7.91 10.54 14.03
C GLN A 67 -7.19 9.74 15.13
N PHE A 68 -7.95 9.26 16.10
CA PHE A 68 -7.46 8.24 17.02
C PHE A 68 -7.18 6.95 16.23
N TRP A 69 -6.07 6.30 16.52
CA TRP A 69 -5.61 5.14 15.75
C TRP A 69 -6.66 4.01 15.64
N GLY A 70 -7.39 3.74 16.72
CA GLY A 70 -8.43 2.71 16.72
C GLY A 70 -9.58 3.00 15.76
N GLU A 71 -10.03 4.26 15.72
CA GLU A 71 -11.09 4.72 14.80
C GLU A 71 -10.60 4.70 13.34
N ALA A 72 -9.37 5.16 13.10
CA ALA A 72 -8.77 5.15 11.76
C ALA A 72 -8.63 3.73 11.22
N TYR A 73 -8.18 2.79 12.05
CA TYR A 73 -8.03 1.39 11.67
C TYR A 73 -9.39 0.71 11.42
N GLN A 74 -10.39 1.02 12.23
CA GLN A 74 -11.75 0.53 12.02
C GLN A 74 -12.32 1.07 10.70
N SER A 75 -12.20 2.37 10.43
CA SER A 75 -12.66 2.98 9.19
C SER A 75 -11.97 2.38 7.96
N MET A 76 -10.65 2.11 8.05
CA MET A 76 -9.91 1.40 7.01
C MET A 76 -10.47 -0.01 6.78
N ASN A 77 -10.74 -0.75 7.84
CA ASN A 77 -11.29 -2.10 7.77
C ASN A 77 -12.69 -2.11 7.14
N GLU A 78 -13.56 -1.19 7.52
CA GLU A 78 -14.89 -1.01 6.93
C GLU A 78 -14.79 -0.67 5.44
N TRP A 79 -13.85 0.21 5.08
CA TRP A 79 -13.60 0.55 3.68
C TRP A 79 -13.14 -0.67 2.88
N LEU A 80 -12.22 -1.51 3.41
CA LEU A 80 -11.79 -2.75 2.76
C LEU A 80 -12.98 -3.69 2.52
N HIS A 81 -13.89 -3.82 3.50
CA HIS A 81 -15.11 -4.60 3.33
C HIS A 81 -16.03 -4.02 2.24
N SER A 82 -16.10 -2.69 2.13
CA SER A 82 -16.98 -2.01 1.17
C SER A 82 -16.50 -2.13 -0.29
N VAL A 83 -15.20 -2.28 -0.51
CA VAL A 83 -14.61 -2.35 -1.86
C VAL A 83 -14.34 -3.77 -2.35
N ARG A 84 -14.45 -4.77 -1.48
CA ARG A 84 -14.29 -6.16 -1.91
C ARG A 84 -15.34 -6.52 -2.97
N GLY A 85 -14.90 -7.21 -4.03
CA GLY A 85 -15.80 -7.74 -5.05
C GLY A 85 -16.43 -9.07 -4.62
N ASP A 86 -17.18 -9.69 -5.55
CA ASP A 86 -17.90 -10.94 -5.34
C ASP A 86 -17.00 -12.13 -4.95
N ASN A 87 -15.71 -12.05 -5.26
CA ASN A 87 -14.75 -13.13 -4.98
C ASN A 87 -14.23 -13.17 -3.54
N ASP A 88 -14.75 -12.34 -2.63
CA ASP A 88 -14.30 -12.28 -1.24
C ASP A 88 -12.80 -12.00 -1.01
N LYS A 89 -11.97 -11.99 -2.06
CA LYS A 89 -10.55 -11.70 -2.04
C LYS A 89 -10.27 -10.30 -2.55
N ILE A 90 -9.23 -9.67 -2.01
CA ILE A 90 -8.65 -8.43 -2.53
C ILE A 90 -7.15 -8.61 -2.78
N VAL A 91 -6.62 -7.82 -3.70
CA VAL A 91 -5.18 -7.71 -3.93
C VAL A 91 -4.73 -6.38 -3.34
N ILE A 92 -3.78 -6.42 -2.43
CA ILE A 92 -3.11 -5.23 -1.89
C ILE A 92 -1.75 -5.10 -2.57
N ILE A 93 -1.52 -3.95 -3.16
CA ILE A 93 -0.31 -3.62 -3.93
C ILE A 93 0.41 -2.48 -3.23
N SER A 94 1.68 -2.67 -2.90
CA SER A 94 2.56 -1.65 -2.34
C SER A 94 3.96 -1.73 -2.94
N HIS A 95 4.78 -0.72 -2.70
CA HIS A 95 6.19 -0.69 -3.12
C HIS A 95 7.10 -0.98 -1.92
N ASN A 96 7.89 -2.06 -1.98
CA ASN A 96 8.66 -2.58 -0.84
C ASN A 96 7.76 -3.08 0.32
N GLY A 97 6.55 -3.48 -0.01
CA GLY A 97 5.53 -3.82 0.97
C GLY A 97 5.88 -5.03 1.83
N GLU A 98 6.58 -6.03 1.29
CA GLU A 98 7.02 -7.22 2.06
C GLU A 98 7.93 -6.86 3.25
N SER A 99 8.68 -5.77 3.13
CA SER A 99 9.57 -5.28 4.19
C SER A 99 8.98 -4.14 5.01
N PHE A 100 7.82 -3.59 4.60
CA PHE A 100 7.28 -2.40 5.23
C PHE A 100 5.74 -2.42 5.33
N ASP A 101 5.00 -1.95 4.33
CA ASP A 101 3.55 -1.72 4.42
C ASP A 101 2.75 -2.96 4.80
N PHE A 102 3.10 -4.13 4.30
CA PHE A 102 2.37 -5.35 4.62
C PHE A 102 2.58 -5.79 6.06
N ILE A 103 3.71 -5.42 6.69
CA ILE A 103 3.93 -5.67 8.11
C ILE A 103 3.04 -4.74 8.93
N PHE A 104 3.00 -3.45 8.59
CA PHE A 104 2.09 -2.49 9.23
C PHE A 104 0.62 -2.90 9.06
N LEU A 105 0.20 -3.29 7.86
CA LEU A 105 -1.18 -3.74 7.63
C LEU A 105 -1.53 -4.97 8.50
N ARG A 106 -0.63 -5.93 8.61
CA ARG A 106 -0.84 -7.08 9.52
C ARG A 106 -0.95 -6.66 10.98
N ARG A 107 -0.16 -5.65 11.41
CA ARG A 107 -0.28 -5.07 12.76
C ARG A 107 -1.65 -4.43 12.97
N ILE A 108 -2.11 -3.61 12.03
CA ILE A 108 -3.45 -3.00 12.08
C ILE A 108 -4.53 -4.06 12.29
N LEU A 109 -4.55 -5.07 11.41
CA LEU A 109 -5.57 -6.13 11.49
C LEU A 109 -5.49 -6.92 12.79
N ASN A 110 -4.29 -7.13 13.31
CA ASN A 110 -4.09 -7.79 14.60
C ASN A 110 -4.53 -6.91 15.79
N ASP A 111 -4.25 -5.61 15.77
CA ASP A 111 -4.70 -4.69 16.81
C ASP A 111 -6.22 -4.54 16.81
N LEU A 112 -6.84 -4.44 15.64
CA LEU A 112 -8.30 -4.46 15.49
C LEU A 112 -8.93 -5.77 16.04
N ASN A 113 -8.28 -6.90 15.77
CA ASN A 113 -8.74 -8.19 16.27
C ASN A 113 -8.82 -8.22 17.80
N LYS A 114 -7.87 -7.58 18.49
CA LYS A 114 -7.89 -7.46 19.96
C LYS A 114 -9.02 -6.57 20.47
N ILE A 115 -9.46 -5.59 19.69
CA ILE A 115 -10.49 -4.60 20.08
C ILE A 115 -11.88 -5.07 19.70
N LEU A 116 -12.08 -5.56 18.47
CA LEU A 116 -13.38 -5.84 17.87
C LEU A 116 -13.73 -7.34 17.82
N GLY A 117 -12.75 -8.22 18.08
CA GLY A 117 -12.90 -9.66 17.86
C GLY A 117 -12.84 -10.05 16.37
N CYS A 118 -12.48 -11.29 16.09
CA CYS A 118 -12.10 -11.76 14.74
C CYS A 118 -13.25 -11.77 13.71
N GLN A 119 -14.50 -11.70 14.12
CA GLN A 119 -15.64 -11.81 13.19
C GLN A 119 -15.84 -10.57 12.31
N ASN A 120 -15.35 -9.41 12.75
CA ASN A 120 -15.57 -8.13 12.09
C ASN A 120 -14.34 -7.59 11.37
N ILE A 121 -13.24 -8.36 11.32
CA ILE A 121 -11.98 -7.95 10.71
C ILE A 121 -11.85 -8.56 9.33
N PHE A 122 -11.34 -7.77 8.37
CA PHE A 122 -11.06 -8.28 7.03
C PHE A 122 -10.05 -9.43 7.12
N PRO A 123 -10.42 -10.65 6.65
CA PRO A 123 -9.59 -11.83 6.88
C PRO A 123 -8.29 -11.77 6.09
N ILE A 124 -7.15 -11.83 6.78
CA ILE A 124 -5.82 -11.75 6.17
C ILE A 124 -5.60 -12.80 5.07
N HIS A 125 -6.18 -14.00 5.23
CA HIS A 125 -6.07 -15.08 4.23
C HIS A 125 -6.84 -14.80 2.93
N LYS A 126 -7.66 -13.74 2.91
CA LYS A 126 -8.35 -13.24 1.70
C LYS A 126 -7.61 -12.09 1.03
N ILE A 127 -6.44 -11.70 1.55
CA ILE A 127 -5.57 -10.68 0.97
C ILE A 127 -4.44 -11.36 0.19
N ILE A 128 -4.33 -10.99 -1.09
CA ILE A 128 -3.18 -11.32 -1.93
C ILE A 128 -2.26 -10.10 -1.92
N PHE A 129 -0.99 -10.29 -1.56
CA PHE A 129 -0.01 -9.22 -1.49
C PHE A 129 0.86 -9.19 -2.75
N ILE A 130 1.00 -8.03 -3.37
CA ILE A 130 1.90 -7.81 -4.51
C ILE A 130 2.87 -6.68 -4.16
N ASP A 131 4.16 -7.03 -4.09
CA ASP A 131 5.25 -6.08 -3.91
C ASP A 131 5.82 -5.65 -5.26
N THR A 132 5.60 -4.40 -5.64
CA THR A 132 6.06 -3.85 -6.93
C THR A 132 7.58 -3.70 -7.01
N LEU A 133 8.31 -3.60 -5.87
CA LEU A 133 9.77 -3.63 -5.86
C LEU A 133 10.29 -4.99 -6.33
N LEU A 134 9.71 -6.09 -5.81
CA LEU A 134 10.08 -7.45 -6.20
C LEU A 134 9.73 -7.72 -7.66
N LEU A 135 8.52 -7.31 -8.07
CA LEU A 135 8.07 -7.40 -9.46
C LEU A 135 9.01 -6.63 -10.40
N ALA A 136 9.36 -5.37 -10.05
CA ALA A 136 10.27 -4.55 -10.85
C ALA A 136 11.68 -5.15 -10.95
N LYS A 137 12.22 -5.69 -9.86
CA LYS A 137 13.53 -6.38 -9.87
C LYS A 137 13.52 -7.58 -10.82
N ARG A 138 12.39 -8.28 -10.92
CA ARG A 138 12.23 -9.43 -11.83
C ARG A 138 12.13 -9.02 -13.29
N LEU A 139 11.31 -8.00 -13.58
CA LEU A 139 10.99 -7.55 -14.95
C LEU A 139 12.02 -6.61 -15.55
N LEU A 140 12.79 -5.90 -14.72
CA LEU A 140 13.74 -4.87 -15.12
C LEU A 140 15.12 -5.17 -14.51
N PRO A 141 15.78 -6.27 -14.88
CA PRO A 141 17.05 -6.63 -14.29
C PRO A 141 18.13 -5.57 -14.59
N ARG A 142 19.14 -5.49 -13.72
CA ARG A 142 20.33 -4.62 -13.87
C ARG A 142 20.04 -3.12 -13.85
N ARG A 143 19.02 -2.68 -13.11
CA ARG A 143 18.82 -1.25 -12.86
C ARG A 143 19.71 -0.76 -11.71
N TYR A 144 20.14 0.50 -11.80
CA TYR A 144 20.88 1.16 -10.73
C TYR A 144 20.04 1.38 -9.47
N SER A 145 18.74 1.68 -9.64
CA SER A 145 17.82 1.94 -8.53
C SER A 145 16.43 1.37 -8.83
N TYR A 146 15.82 0.79 -7.80
CA TYR A 146 14.45 0.30 -7.80
C TYR A 146 13.54 1.09 -6.84
N LYS A 147 13.97 2.26 -6.34
CA LYS A 147 13.09 3.15 -5.58
C LYS A 147 11.88 3.55 -6.45
N GLN A 148 10.71 3.69 -5.85
CA GLN A 148 9.47 4.06 -6.55
C GLN A 148 9.68 5.27 -7.47
N PHE A 149 10.24 6.35 -6.94
CA PHE A 149 10.58 7.55 -7.71
C PHE A 149 11.44 7.27 -8.95
N SER A 150 12.48 6.44 -8.81
CA SER A 150 13.37 6.08 -9.91
C SER A 150 12.68 5.25 -11.00
N LEU A 151 11.75 4.38 -10.60
CA LEU A 151 10.94 3.58 -11.51
C LEU A 151 9.88 4.45 -12.19
N CYS A 152 9.23 5.34 -11.46
CA CYS A 152 8.29 6.31 -12.02
C CYS A 152 8.95 7.18 -13.08
N LYS A 153 10.14 7.71 -12.79
CA LYS A 153 10.93 8.48 -13.78
C LYS A 153 11.25 7.64 -15.03
N PHE A 154 11.59 6.37 -14.86
CA PHE A 154 11.87 5.48 -16.00
C PHE A 154 10.65 5.27 -16.91
N PHE A 155 9.47 5.21 -16.34
CA PHE A 155 8.22 5.06 -17.09
C PHE A 155 7.55 6.39 -17.45
N ASN A 156 8.23 7.54 -17.25
CA ASN A 156 7.71 8.89 -17.49
C ASN A 156 6.41 9.19 -16.72
N ILE A 157 6.31 8.64 -15.51
CA ILE A 157 5.19 8.90 -14.59
C ILE A 157 5.49 10.19 -13.82
N ASN A 158 4.55 11.13 -13.81
CA ASN A 158 4.65 12.35 -13.01
C ASN A 158 4.64 11.99 -11.51
N THR A 159 5.59 12.55 -10.76
CA THR A 159 5.77 12.36 -9.32
C THR A 159 5.71 13.69 -8.56
N GLU A 160 5.05 14.68 -9.12
CA GLU A 160 4.85 15.96 -8.48
C GLU A 160 4.01 15.81 -7.21
N GLY A 161 4.50 16.35 -6.09
CA GLY A 161 3.83 16.22 -4.78
C GLY A 161 4.02 14.85 -4.10
N CYS A 162 4.96 13.99 -4.54
CA CYS A 162 5.35 12.78 -3.81
C CYS A 162 5.77 13.10 -2.36
N HIS A 163 5.77 12.08 -1.50
CA HIS A 163 5.90 12.13 -0.04
C HIS A 163 4.64 12.60 0.70
N ARG A 164 3.50 12.38 0.08
CA ARG A 164 2.19 12.31 0.71
C ARG A 164 1.54 11.03 0.24
N ALA A 165 1.10 10.18 1.16
CA ALA A 165 0.69 8.81 0.87
C ALA A 165 -0.28 8.69 -0.32
N MET A 166 -1.24 9.61 -0.48
CA MET A 166 -2.17 9.53 -1.63
C MET A 166 -1.49 9.84 -2.97
N ASN A 167 -0.52 10.75 -3.03
CA ASN A 167 0.22 11.03 -4.26
C ASN A 167 1.13 9.85 -4.63
N ASP A 168 1.71 9.20 -3.63
CA ASP A 168 2.52 7.99 -3.81
C ASP A 168 1.67 6.81 -4.28
N VAL A 169 0.45 6.65 -3.75
CA VAL A 169 -0.56 5.69 -4.22
C VAL A 169 -0.92 5.92 -5.70
N ILE A 170 -1.15 7.17 -6.12
CA ILE A 170 -1.49 7.49 -7.52
C ILE A 170 -0.31 7.20 -8.46
N ALA A 171 0.91 7.52 -8.04
CA ALA A 171 2.12 7.22 -8.80
C ALA A 171 2.36 5.70 -8.88
N LEU A 172 2.14 4.99 -7.77
CA LEU A 172 2.27 3.55 -7.68
C LEU A 172 1.25 2.80 -8.53
N GLU A 173 0.00 3.28 -8.61
CA GLU A 173 -1.02 2.72 -9.50
C GLU A 173 -0.52 2.69 -10.96
N LYS A 174 0.01 3.83 -11.43
CA LYS A 174 0.56 3.94 -12.79
C LYS A 174 1.81 3.09 -12.98
N LEU A 175 2.66 3.01 -11.94
CA LEU A 175 3.84 2.14 -11.96
C LEU A 175 3.43 0.67 -12.07
N TYR A 176 2.48 0.22 -11.26
CA TYR A 176 2.00 -1.16 -11.28
C TYR A 176 1.38 -1.51 -12.64
N PHE A 177 0.56 -0.63 -13.21
CA PHE A 177 0.02 -0.81 -14.56
C PHE A 177 1.10 -1.05 -15.62
N ASN A 178 2.19 -0.26 -15.60
CA ASN A 178 3.32 -0.44 -16.53
C ASN A 178 4.06 -1.77 -16.29
N LEU A 179 4.24 -2.17 -15.02
CA LEU A 179 4.88 -3.45 -14.69
C LEU A 179 4.00 -4.64 -15.10
N GLU A 180 2.69 -4.55 -14.89
CA GLU A 180 1.72 -5.57 -15.27
C GLU A 180 1.69 -5.78 -16.79
N ASN A 181 1.63 -4.69 -17.57
CA ASN A 181 1.73 -4.76 -19.03
C ASN A 181 3.04 -5.40 -19.51
N LYS A 182 4.15 -5.10 -18.82
CA LYS A 182 5.44 -5.70 -19.12
C LYS A 182 5.46 -7.21 -18.80
N LEU A 183 4.83 -7.61 -17.71
CA LEU A 183 4.68 -9.01 -17.32
C LEU A 183 3.86 -9.78 -18.36
N ASP A 184 2.73 -9.22 -18.81
CA ASP A 184 1.89 -9.81 -19.87
C ASP A 184 2.69 -10.04 -21.16
N ASN A 185 3.54 -9.08 -21.52
CA ASN A 185 4.43 -9.20 -22.68
C ASN A 185 5.48 -10.32 -22.53
N GLU A 186 6.00 -10.50 -21.31
CA GLU A 186 6.99 -11.57 -21.05
C GLU A 186 6.38 -12.97 -21.00
N LEU A 187 5.15 -13.10 -20.53
CA LEU A 187 4.44 -14.36 -20.46
C LEU A 187 3.78 -14.78 -21.80
N ASP A 188 4.24 -14.19 -22.91
CA ASP A 188 3.83 -14.53 -24.29
C ASP A 188 2.37 -14.21 -24.60
N LYS A 189 1.77 -13.26 -23.89
CA LYS A 189 0.44 -12.70 -24.13
C LYS A 189 -0.70 -13.73 -24.18
N ARG A 190 -0.43 -15.00 -23.92
CA ARG A 190 -1.43 -16.07 -24.00
C ARG A 190 -2.43 -16.04 -22.87
N ARG A 191 -2.08 -15.36 -21.77
CA ARG A 191 -2.96 -15.13 -20.63
C ARG A 191 -2.78 -13.71 -20.18
N LYS A 192 -3.87 -12.99 -20.06
CA LYS A 192 -3.86 -11.69 -19.43
C LYS A 192 -3.63 -11.88 -17.93
N VAL A 193 -2.40 -11.81 -17.50
CA VAL A 193 -1.98 -11.97 -16.09
C VAL A 193 -2.67 -10.96 -15.20
N SER A 194 -2.96 -9.77 -15.74
CA SER A 194 -3.77 -8.74 -15.07
C SER A 194 -5.17 -9.21 -14.65
N GLN A 195 -5.69 -10.26 -15.29
CA GLN A 195 -6.98 -10.85 -14.91
C GLN A 195 -6.85 -11.94 -13.83
N ASN A 196 -5.61 -12.36 -13.52
CA ASN A 196 -5.34 -13.34 -12.49
C ASN A 196 -4.20 -12.87 -11.56
N PRO A 197 -4.51 -12.08 -10.53
CA PRO A 197 -3.51 -11.54 -9.59
C PRO A 197 -2.71 -12.63 -8.85
N GLU A 198 -3.27 -13.82 -8.65
CA GLU A 198 -2.57 -14.94 -8.01
C GLU A 198 -1.36 -15.37 -8.86
N MET A 199 -1.46 -15.32 -10.18
CA MET A 199 -0.31 -15.61 -11.07
C MET A 199 0.81 -14.56 -10.94
N VAL A 200 0.48 -13.29 -10.71
CA VAL A 200 1.49 -12.25 -10.45
C VAL A 200 2.22 -12.54 -9.14
N PHE A 201 1.47 -12.92 -8.10
CA PHE A 201 2.02 -13.32 -6.82
C PHE A 201 2.93 -14.54 -6.95
N ASP A 202 2.47 -15.59 -7.62
CA ASP A 202 3.26 -16.81 -7.86
C ASP A 202 4.50 -16.51 -8.70
N TYR A 203 4.41 -15.65 -9.71
CA TYR A 203 5.55 -15.22 -10.53
C TYR A 203 6.65 -14.54 -9.68
N ILE A 204 6.28 -13.78 -8.68
CA ILE A 204 7.22 -13.14 -7.75
C ILE A 204 7.85 -14.18 -6.81
N LYS A 205 7.08 -15.16 -6.36
CA LYS A 205 7.49 -16.16 -5.36
C LYS A 205 8.30 -17.34 -5.94
N LEU A 206 8.20 -17.59 -7.26
CA LEU A 206 8.96 -18.65 -7.93
C LEU A 206 10.45 -18.28 -8.03
N LYS A 207 11.15 -18.44 -6.92
CA LYS A 207 12.61 -18.50 -6.83
C LYS A 207 13.05 -19.49 -5.78
#